data_6c6a3563f50587f875861c2fb5c4db64
#
_entry.id   6c6a3563f50587f875861c2fb5c4db64
#
_cell.length_a   1.000
_cell.length_b   1.000
_cell.length_c   1.000
_cell.angle_alpha   90.00
_cell.angle_beta   90.00
_cell.angle_gamma   90.00
#
_symmetry.space_group_name_H-M   'P 1'
#
loop_
_entity.id
_entity.type
_entity.pdbx_description
1 polymer ?
#
loop_
_entity_poly.entity_id
_entity_poly.type
_entity_poly.pdbx_seq_one_letter_code
_entity_poly.pdbx_strand_id
1 'polypeptide(L)'
;MRKYIIMVFGDMEAQYILGLSYYRGEGVEINSEQGVYWFEQAANQGDADAQYYLGVSYANGEGVVKNYKQAVYWYEKAANQGHADAQNNLGVCYEFGKGVVQNYQTAYFWYLLASANGIEKAKDNMDRIAQDLSPSQQIEIQNRATRWFENNNGR
;
A
#
# COMPACT_ATOMS: atom_id res chain seq x y z
N MET A 1 32.04 -11.90 -3.88
CA MET A 1 31.52 -10.55 -3.63
C MET A 1 30.83 -9.90 -4.83
N ARG A 2 31.49 -9.78 -6.00
CA ARG A 2 30.84 -9.21 -7.23
C ARG A 2 29.54 -9.92 -7.66
N LYS A 3 29.43 -11.24 -7.52
CA LYS A 3 28.25 -12.01 -7.92
C LYS A 3 27.03 -11.73 -7.04
N TYR A 4 27.24 -11.50 -5.75
CA TYR A 4 26.16 -11.13 -4.82
C TYR A 4 25.69 -9.68 -5.03
N ILE A 5 26.59 -8.76 -5.35
CA ILE A 5 26.27 -7.36 -5.68
C ILE A 5 25.42 -7.29 -6.96
N ILE A 6 25.75 -8.08 -8.00
CA ILE A 6 24.98 -8.12 -9.26
C ILE A 6 23.58 -8.72 -9.02
N MET A 7 23.43 -9.74 -8.16
CA MET A 7 22.13 -10.30 -7.80
C MET A 7 21.24 -9.25 -7.11
N VAL A 8 21.78 -8.46 -6.18
CA VAL A 8 21.04 -7.41 -5.46
C VAL A 8 20.60 -6.29 -6.40
N PHE A 9 21.43 -5.88 -7.37
CA PHE A 9 21.07 -4.78 -8.28
C PHE A 9 20.05 -5.14 -9.35
N GLY A 10 19.83 -6.43 -9.65
CA GLY A 10 18.85 -6.88 -10.63
C GLY A 10 17.65 -7.64 -10.07
N ASP A 11 17.73 -8.11 -8.83
CA ASP A 11 16.72 -8.95 -8.20
C ASP A 11 15.79 -8.11 -7.32
N MET A 12 14.53 -8.04 -7.72
CA MET A 12 13.48 -7.29 -7.06
C MET A 12 13.30 -7.71 -5.59
N GLU A 13 13.26 -9.02 -5.32
CA GLU A 13 13.10 -9.56 -3.97
C GLU A 13 14.31 -9.24 -3.09
N ALA A 14 15.54 -9.39 -3.61
CA ALA A 14 16.75 -9.04 -2.87
C ALA A 14 16.82 -7.54 -2.55
N GLN A 15 16.38 -6.68 -3.45
CA GLN A 15 16.29 -5.24 -3.21
C GLN A 15 15.28 -4.90 -2.11
N TYR A 16 14.10 -5.52 -2.13
CA TYR A 16 13.10 -5.36 -1.08
C TYR A 16 13.64 -5.80 0.28
N ILE A 17 14.26 -6.99 0.38
CA ILE A 17 14.86 -7.50 1.62
C ILE A 17 15.94 -6.56 2.15
N LEU A 18 16.79 -6.03 1.27
CA LEU A 18 17.81 -5.07 1.66
C LEU A 18 17.20 -3.75 2.15
N GLY A 19 16.14 -3.30 1.52
CA GLY A 19 15.34 -2.17 1.97
C GLY A 19 14.82 -2.36 3.40
N LEU A 20 14.23 -3.53 3.70
CA LEU A 20 13.77 -3.89 5.03
C LEU A 20 14.91 -3.94 6.05
N SER A 21 16.07 -4.49 5.66
CA SER A 21 17.23 -4.59 6.53
C SER A 21 17.69 -3.21 7.01
N TYR A 22 17.79 -2.23 6.11
CA TYR A 22 18.11 -0.85 6.46
C TYR A 22 17.00 -0.14 7.23
N TYR A 23 15.74 -0.39 6.86
CA TYR A 23 14.60 0.24 7.50
C TYR A 23 14.39 -0.22 8.94
N ARG A 24 14.68 -1.50 9.24
CA ARG A 24 14.50 -2.12 10.56
C ARG A 24 15.77 -2.28 11.37
N GLY A 25 16.95 -2.13 10.76
CA GLY A 25 18.23 -2.40 11.40
C GLY A 25 18.54 -3.90 11.53
N GLU A 26 18.06 -4.72 10.61
CA GLU A 26 18.28 -6.16 10.62
C GLU A 26 19.62 -6.49 9.94
N GLY A 27 20.66 -6.75 10.76
CA GLY A 27 22.02 -7.06 10.29
C GLY A 27 22.84 -5.86 9.79
N VAL A 28 22.26 -4.67 9.77
CA VAL A 28 22.90 -3.39 9.41
C VAL A 28 22.40 -2.30 10.35
N GLU A 29 23.12 -1.18 10.44
CA GLU A 29 22.64 -0.01 11.16
C GLU A 29 21.39 0.56 10.46
N ILE A 30 20.41 1.02 11.27
CA ILE A 30 19.18 1.64 10.74
C ILE A 30 19.54 2.84 9.89
N ASN A 31 19.04 2.86 8.66
CA ASN A 31 19.18 3.97 7.74
C ASN A 31 17.95 4.04 6.83
N SER A 32 16.97 4.85 7.21
CA SER A 32 15.71 4.94 6.47
C SER A 32 15.90 5.48 5.04
N GLU A 33 16.88 6.34 4.78
CA GLU A 33 17.18 6.85 3.43
C GLU A 33 17.67 5.71 2.52
N GLN A 34 18.57 4.84 3.03
CA GLN A 34 19.01 3.66 2.30
C GLN A 34 17.87 2.65 2.14
N GLY A 35 17.02 2.49 3.16
CA GLY A 35 15.82 1.66 3.07
C GLY A 35 14.92 2.10 1.93
N VAL A 36 14.59 3.39 1.86
CA VAL A 36 13.78 3.98 0.79
C VAL A 36 14.43 3.80 -0.58
N TYR A 37 15.73 4.04 -0.70
CA TYR A 37 16.43 3.83 -1.96
C TYR A 37 16.22 2.41 -2.52
N TRP A 38 16.37 1.39 -1.67
CA TRP A 38 16.18 0.00 -2.08
C TRP A 38 14.72 -0.36 -2.34
N PHE A 39 13.78 0.19 -1.56
CA PHE A 39 12.35 0.05 -1.85
C PHE A 39 12.00 0.67 -3.21
N GLU A 40 12.57 1.81 -3.58
CA GLU A 40 12.36 2.42 -4.90
C GLU A 40 12.83 1.52 -6.04
N GLN A 41 13.99 0.87 -5.87
CA GLN A 41 14.48 -0.07 -6.90
C GLN A 41 13.53 -1.26 -7.09
N ALA A 42 13.06 -1.89 -6.00
CA ALA A 42 12.13 -3.01 -6.06
C ALA A 42 10.72 -2.58 -6.53
N ALA A 43 10.21 -1.47 -6.02
CA ALA A 43 8.89 -0.94 -6.38
C ALA A 43 8.76 -0.56 -7.85
N ASN A 44 9.83 -0.03 -8.44
CA ASN A 44 9.89 0.29 -9.88
C ASN A 44 9.87 -0.96 -10.76
N GLN A 45 10.29 -2.10 -10.22
CA GLN A 45 10.16 -3.41 -10.88
C GLN A 45 8.78 -4.06 -10.66
N GLY A 46 7.93 -3.47 -9.82
CA GLY A 46 6.57 -3.93 -9.58
C GLY A 46 6.34 -4.63 -8.25
N ASP A 47 7.34 -4.70 -7.35
CA ASP A 47 7.16 -5.32 -6.04
C ASP A 47 6.11 -4.59 -5.20
N ALA A 48 5.03 -5.29 -4.85
CA ALA A 48 3.89 -4.71 -4.14
C ALA A 48 4.22 -4.35 -2.68
N ASP A 49 5.06 -5.16 -2.02
CA ASP A 49 5.49 -4.90 -0.66
C ASP A 49 6.39 -3.66 -0.59
N ALA A 50 7.34 -3.54 -1.52
CA ALA A 50 8.19 -2.36 -1.63
C ALA A 50 7.37 -1.09 -1.96
N GLN A 51 6.37 -1.18 -2.84
CA GLN A 51 5.44 -0.09 -3.12
C GLN A 51 4.67 0.32 -1.87
N TYR A 52 4.19 -0.63 -1.07
CA TYR A 52 3.56 -0.35 0.21
C TYR A 52 4.50 0.38 1.17
N TYR A 53 5.74 -0.10 1.36
CA TYR A 53 6.70 0.55 2.25
C TYR A 53 7.10 1.95 1.79
N LEU A 54 7.19 2.19 0.47
CA LEU A 54 7.35 3.55 -0.05
C LEU A 54 6.17 4.45 0.31
N GLY A 55 4.94 3.94 0.17
CA GLY A 55 3.74 4.65 0.61
C GLY A 55 3.82 5.05 2.08
N VAL A 56 4.24 4.12 2.96
CA VAL A 56 4.44 4.36 4.39
C VAL A 56 5.53 5.41 4.62
N SER A 57 6.68 5.29 3.95
CA SER A 57 7.79 6.21 4.08
C SER A 57 7.40 7.64 3.72
N TYR A 58 6.69 7.84 2.61
CA TYR A 58 6.17 9.15 2.22
C TYR A 58 5.05 9.66 3.14
N ALA A 59 4.19 8.79 3.66
CA ALA A 59 3.13 9.20 4.60
C ALA A 59 3.69 9.68 5.94
N ASN A 60 4.77 9.07 6.41
CA ASN A 60 5.40 9.38 7.70
C ASN A 60 6.52 10.42 7.59
N GLY A 61 7.18 10.52 6.43
CA GLY A 61 8.42 11.30 6.26
C GLY A 61 9.64 10.53 6.78
N GLU A 62 9.67 9.22 6.61
CA GLU A 62 10.77 8.35 7.05
C GLU A 62 11.72 8.08 5.88
N GLY A 63 12.94 8.63 5.93
CA GLY A 63 13.93 8.54 4.87
C GLY A 63 13.64 9.39 3.63
N VAL A 64 12.49 10.09 3.60
CA VAL A 64 12.07 11.02 2.56
C VAL A 64 11.28 12.18 3.18
N VAL A 65 11.16 13.27 2.44
CA VAL A 65 10.26 14.36 2.83
C VAL A 65 8.80 13.88 2.76
N LYS A 66 8.05 14.10 3.85
CA LYS A 66 6.65 13.72 3.96
C LYS A 66 5.82 14.27 2.81
N ASN A 67 5.11 13.38 2.11
CA ASN A 67 4.31 13.74 0.95
C ASN A 67 3.14 12.76 0.76
N TYR A 68 1.94 13.14 1.17
CA TYR A 68 0.77 12.28 1.04
C TYR A 68 0.36 11.98 -0.41
N LYS A 69 0.64 12.86 -1.39
CA LYS A 69 0.36 12.56 -2.80
C LYS A 69 1.24 11.42 -3.31
N GLN A 70 2.53 11.42 -2.92
CA GLN A 70 3.44 10.32 -3.22
C GLN A 70 3.03 9.04 -2.48
N ALA A 71 2.61 9.15 -1.22
CA ALA A 71 2.10 8.01 -0.47
C ALA A 71 0.90 7.35 -1.17
N VAL A 72 -0.08 8.14 -1.59
CA VAL A 72 -1.25 7.65 -2.34
C VAL A 72 -0.83 6.96 -3.64
N TYR A 73 0.06 7.58 -4.42
CA TYR A 73 0.57 6.99 -5.67
C TYR A 73 1.11 5.58 -5.47
N TRP A 74 1.94 5.38 -4.44
CA TRP A 74 2.53 4.08 -4.14
C TRP A 74 1.53 3.10 -3.53
N TYR A 75 0.65 3.57 -2.63
CA TYR A 75 -0.44 2.74 -2.11
C TYR A 75 -1.38 2.25 -3.21
N GLU A 76 -1.73 3.10 -4.18
CA GLU A 76 -2.58 2.70 -5.32
C GLU A 76 -1.93 1.58 -6.15
N LYS A 77 -0.63 1.68 -6.41
CA LYS A 77 0.10 0.62 -7.12
C LYS A 77 0.05 -0.72 -6.38
N ALA A 78 0.37 -0.72 -5.08
CA ALA A 78 0.33 -1.92 -4.26
C ALA A 78 -1.11 -2.46 -4.08
N ALA A 79 -2.07 -1.58 -3.80
CA ALA A 79 -3.47 -1.92 -3.59
C ALA A 79 -4.10 -2.58 -4.83
N ASN A 80 -3.77 -2.10 -6.02
CA ASN A 80 -4.23 -2.67 -7.30
C ASN A 80 -3.65 -4.06 -7.56
N GLN A 81 -2.53 -4.40 -6.93
CA GLN A 81 -1.96 -5.76 -6.94
C GLN A 81 -2.55 -6.66 -5.84
N GLY A 82 -3.48 -6.16 -5.02
CA GLY A 82 -4.12 -6.91 -3.95
C GLY A 82 -3.42 -6.82 -2.59
N HIS A 83 -2.44 -5.92 -2.43
CA HIS A 83 -1.75 -5.74 -1.15
C HIS A 83 -2.72 -5.18 -0.09
N ALA A 84 -3.13 -6.00 0.87
CA ALA A 84 -4.23 -5.69 1.80
C ALA A 84 -3.97 -4.47 2.70
N ASP A 85 -2.75 -4.34 3.25
CA ASP A 85 -2.41 -3.17 4.08
C ASP A 85 -2.39 -1.87 3.27
N ALA A 86 -1.94 -1.92 2.00
CA ALA A 86 -1.98 -0.78 1.10
C ALA A 86 -3.43 -0.38 0.77
N GLN A 87 -4.33 -1.35 0.57
CA GLN A 87 -5.77 -1.10 0.39
C GLN A 87 -6.36 -0.40 1.62
N ASN A 88 -6.05 -0.87 2.83
CA ASN A 88 -6.50 -0.19 4.06
C ASN A 88 -5.95 1.23 4.16
N ASN A 89 -4.66 1.44 3.93
CA ASN A 89 -4.04 2.76 4.02
C ASN A 89 -4.57 3.72 2.95
N LEU A 90 -4.85 3.22 1.76
CA LEU A 90 -5.49 3.99 0.70
C LEU A 90 -6.91 4.41 1.09
N GLY A 91 -7.68 3.50 1.72
CA GLY A 91 -8.97 3.82 2.32
C GLY A 91 -8.88 4.96 3.33
N VAL A 92 -7.86 4.94 4.21
CA VAL A 92 -7.59 6.03 5.16
C VAL A 92 -7.27 7.34 4.44
N CYS A 93 -6.50 7.31 3.35
CA CYS A 93 -6.20 8.51 2.58
C CYS A 93 -7.46 9.15 2.01
N TYR A 94 -8.37 8.36 1.43
CA TYR A 94 -9.64 8.85 0.89
C TYR A 94 -10.62 9.28 1.97
N GLU A 95 -10.66 8.61 3.13
CA GLU A 95 -11.53 8.99 4.24
C GLU A 95 -11.17 10.37 4.80
N PHE A 96 -9.89 10.65 4.98
CA PHE A 96 -9.41 11.88 5.60
C PHE A 96 -8.89 12.95 4.61
N GLY A 97 -8.97 12.70 3.31
CA GLY A 97 -8.49 13.63 2.29
C GLY A 97 -6.97 13.84 2.32
N LYS A 98 -6.20 12.79 2.68
CA LYS A 98 -4.74 12.87 2.74
C LYS A 98 -4.13 12.60 1.36
N GLY A 99 -3.67 13.64 0.70
CA GLY A 99 -3.07 13.55 -0.64
C GLY A 99 -4.06 13.36 -1.79
N VAL A 100 -5.34 13.19 -1.47
CA VAL A 100 -6.49 13.06 -2.39
C VAL A 100 -7.66 13.89 -1.90
N VAL A 101 -8.64 14.13 -2.77
CA VAL A 101 -9.93 14.68 -2.34
C VAL A 101 -10.67 13.63 -1.52
N GLN A 102 -11.19 14.04 -0.36
CA GLN A 102 -11.97 13.16 0.52
C GLN A 102 -13.14 12.52 -0.22
N ASN A 103 -13.28 11.19 -0.08
CA ASN A 103 -14.35 10.44 -0.73
C ASN A 103 -14.67 9.16 0.07
N TYR A 104 -15.77 9.18 0.82
CA TYR A 104 -16.18 8.03 1.64
C TYR A 104 -16.57 6.79 0.82
N GLN A 105 -17.13 6.95 -0.38
CA GLN A 105 -17.46 5.80 -1.24
C GLN A 105 -16.18 5.07 -1.69
N THR A 106 -15.16 5.82 -2.09
CA THR A 106 -13.86 5.26 -2.48
C THR A 106 -13.14 4.67 -1.27
N ALA A 107 -13.20 5.32 -0.10
CA ALA A 107 -12.66 4.77 1.14
C ALA A 107 -13.32 3.44 1.51
N TYR A 108 -14.66 3.38 1.47
CA TYR A 108 -15.43 2.17 1.73
C TYR A 108 -15.06 1.02 0.79
N PHE A 109 -14.88 1.30 -0.49
CA PHE A 109 -14.43 0.32 -1.48
C PHE A 109 -13.08 -0.31 -1.09
N TRP A 110 -12.08 0.51 -0.78
CA TRP A 110 -10.75 0.03 -0.42
C TRP A 110 -10.74 -0.71 0.92
N TYR A 111 -11.48 -0.25 1.91
CA TYR A 111 -11.65 -0.97 3.18
C TYR A 111 -12.34 -2.32 2.99
N LEU A 112 -13.34 -2.40 2.12
CA LEU A 112 -14.03 -3.64 1.81
C LEU A 112 -13.08 -4.68 1.20
N LEU A 113 -12.22 -4.27 0.25
CA LEU A 113 -11.19 -5.14 -0.32
C LEU A 113 -10.17 -5.59 0.73
N ALA A 114 -9.67 -4.67 1.55
CA ALA A 114 -8.71 -4.97 2.61
C ALA A 114 -9.29 -5.92 3.67
N SER A 115 -10.53 -5.69 4.08
CA SER A 115 -11.26 -6.55 5.02
C SER A 115 -11.46 -7.96 4.47
N ALA A 116 -11.83 -8.09 3.20
CA ALA A 116 -11.96 -9.38 2.52
C ALA A 116 -10.62 -10.13 2.43
N ASN A 117 -9.51 -9.42 2.43
CA ASN A 117 -8.14 -9.95 2.48
C ASN A 117 -7.62 -10.14 3.93
N GLY A 118 -8.48 -10.04 4.94
CA GLY A 118 -8.16 -10.39 6.32
C GLY A 118 -7.65 -9.25 7.22
N ILE A 119 -7.74 -7.99 6.78
CA ILE A 119 -7.37 -6.85 7.63
C ILE A 119 -8.54 -6.47 8.55
N GLU A 120 -8.50 -6.90 9.81
CA GLU A 120 -9.55 -6.60 10.81
C GLU A 120 -9.79 -5.09 10.97
N LYS A 121 -8.73 -4.31 11.07
CA LYS A 121 -8.81 -2.85 11.16
C LYS A 121 -9.56 -2.22 9.99
N ALA A 122 -9.46 -2.79 8.79
CA ALA A 122 -10.21 -2.32 7.63
C ALA A 122 -11.71 -2.56 7.79
N LYS A 123 -12.11 -3.67 8.42
CA LYS A 123 -13.50 -3.93 8.76
C LYS A 123 -14.05 -2.88 9.72
N ASP A 124 -13.32 -2.56 10.78
CA ASP A 124 -13.73 -1.53 11.75
C ASP A 124 -13.87 -0.15 11.07
N ASN A 125 -12.92 0.19 10.20
CA ASN A 125 -12.97 1.43 9.43
C ASN A 125 -14.18 1.46 8.47
N MET A 126 -14.44 0.36 7.78
CA MET A 126 -15.57 0.19 6.88
C MET A 126 -16.90 0.36 7.63
N ASP A 127 -17.06 -0.34 8.76
CA ASP A 127 -18.29 -0.29 9.59
C ASP A 127 -18.55 1.12 10.12
N ARG A 128 -17.49 1.85 10.48
CA ARG A 128 -17.57 3.22 10.96
C ARG A 128 -18.09 4.19 9.89
N ILE A 129 -17.61 4.12 8.66
CA ILE A 129 -18.01 5.03 7.57
C ILE A 129 -19.27 4.57 6.84
N ALA A 130 -19.73 3.33 7.04
CA ALA A 130 -20.95 2.81 6.42
C ALA A 130 -22.20 3.65 6.75
N GLN A 131 -22.24 4.25 7.95
CA GLN A 131 -23.33 5.13 8.37
C GLN A 131 -23.44 6.43 7.54
N ASP A 132 -22.35 6.85 6.89
CA ASP A 132 -22.31 8.05 6.02
C ASP A 132 -22.68 7.73 4.56
N LEU A 133 -23.01 6.47 4.27
CA LEU A 133 -23.38 5.97 2.96
C LEU A 133 -24.83 5.43 2.94
N SER A 134 -25.59 5.76 1.90
CA SER A 134 -26.89 5.17 1.72
C SER A 134 -26.79 3.65 1.44
N PRO A 135 -27.86 2.87 1.75
CA PRO A 135 -27.86 1.44 1.42
C PRO A 135 -27.61 1.14 -0.05
N SER A 136 -28.11 1.97 -0.95
CA SER A 136 -27.88 1.81 -2.40
C SER A 136 -26.43 2.03 -2.80
N GLN A 137 -25.74 3.01 -2.17
CA GLN A 137 -24.30 3.22 -2.38
C GLN A 137 -23.47 2.04 -1.88
N GLN A 138 -23.81 1.52 -0.70
CA GLN A 138 -23.11 0.34 -0.15
C GLN A 138 -23.26 -0.88 -1.09
N ILE A 139 -24.46 -1.15 -1.60
CA ILE A 139 -24.71 -2.26 -2.54
C ILE A 139 -23.91 -2.07 -3.84
N GLU A 140 -23.91 -0.86 -4.40
CA GLU A 140 -23.15 -0.55 -5.61
C GLU A 140 -21.65 -0.79 -5.41
N ILE A 141 -21.11 -0.36 -4.27
CA ILE A 141 -19.69 -0.56 -3.95
C ILE A 141 -19.36 -2.04 -3.73
N GLN A 142 -20.24 -2.80 -3.07
CA GLN A 142 -20.09 -4.25 -2.91
C GLN A 142 -20.05 -4.96 -4.28
N ASN A 143 -20.93 -4.58 -5.21
CA ASN A 143 -20.91 -5.12 -6.56
C ASN A 143 -19.62 -4.77 -7.32
N ARG A 144 -19.06 -3.56 -7.12
CA ARG A 144 -17.76 -3.17 -7.69
C ARG A 144 -16.64 -4.00 -7.12
N ALA A 145 -16.63 -4.24 -5.80
CA ALA A 145 -15.63 -5.06 -5.13
C ALA A 145 -15.66 -6.52 -5.62
N THR A 146 -16.85 -7.11 -5.78
CA THR A 146 -17.02 -8.44 -6.35
C THR A 146 -16.39 -8.53 -7.75
N ARG A 147 -16.70 -7.59 -8.63
CA ARG A 147 -16.09 -7.52 -9.98
C ARG A 147 -14.58 -7.33 -9.93
N TRP A 148 -14.07 -6.56 -8.96
CA TRP A 148 -12.64 -6.40 -8.78
C TRP A 148 -11.95 -7.74 -8.44
N PHE A 149 -12.51 -8.54 -7.52
CA PHE A 149 -12.00 -9.86 -7.19
C PHE A 149 -12.07 -10.83 -8.38
N GLU A 150 -13.18 -10.85 -9.11
CA GLU A 150 -13.33 -11.71 -10.31
C GLU A 150 -12.25 -11.40 -11.35
N ASN A 151 -11.95 -10.12 -11.57
CA ASN A 151 -10.94 -9.68 -12.53
C ASN A 151 -9.49 -9.91 -12.07
N ASN A 152 -9.25 -10.02 -10.76
CA ASN A 152 -7.89 -10.15 -10.20
C ASN A 152 -7.55 -11.56 -9.69
N ASN A 153 -8.53 -12.43 -9.45
CA ASN A 153 -8.30 -13.83 -9.05
C ASN A 153 -7.90 -14.76 -10.22
N GLY A 154 -7.77 -14.26 -11.42
CA GLY A 154 -7.30 -14.97 -12.60
C GLY A 154 -5.85 -14.73 -12.98
N ARG A 155 -5.07 -14.07 -12.12
CA ARG A 155 -3.65 -13.74 -12.36
C ARG A 155 -2.73 -14.45 -11.40
#